data_03f51502c5285a7de4cd455c8e14f410
#
_entry.id   03f51502c5285a7de4cd455c8e14f410
#
_cell.length_a   1.000
_cell.length_b   1.000
_cell.length_c   1.000
_cell.angle_alpha   90.00
_cell.angle_beta   90.00
_cell.angle_gamma   90.00
#
_symmetry.space_group_name_H-M   'P 1'
#
loop_
_entity.id
_entity.type
_entity.pdbx_description
1 polymer ?
#
loop_
_entity_poly.entity_id
_entity_poly.type
_entity_poly.pdbx_seq_one_letter_code
_entity_poly.pdbx_strand_id
1 'polypeptide(L)'
;MLEDVQIPNPNVVIKQYPHQLSGGMRQRVMIAMALACKPKILIADEPTTALDVTIQAQILKLMNELKKTTNAAIVFITHDLGVINEMADDVAVMYCGQVVEHAPSSVIFHKQKMSHPYTEGLMNSIPRLDAESDRLEPIPGVVPHPLALPKGCKFAPRCKYCTEKCLMEEPPLVQVAENQKVRCFYPEKEVRNSAEHQKIVINH
;
A
#
# COMPACT_ATOMS: atom_id res chain seq x y z
N MET A 1 -23.11 -11.76 -14.72
CA MET A 1 -21.96 -11.92 -13.77
C MET A 1 -20.70 -12.42 -14.47
N LEU A 2 -20.67 -13.63 -15.13
CA LEU A 2 -19.45 -14.08 -15.82
C LEU A 2 -19.11 -13.22 -17.05
N GLU A 3 -20.09 -12.67 -17.72
CA GLU A 3 -19.93 -11.71 -18.81
C GLU A 3 -19.37 -10.38 -18.29
N ASP A 4 -19.85 -9.90 -17.14
CA ASP A 4 -19.42 -8.64 -16.53
C ASP A 4 -17.92 -8.67 -16.15
N VAL A 5 -17.40 -9.85 -15.84
CA VAL A 5 -15.96 -10.06 -15.58
C VAL A 5 -15.19 -10.53 -16.83
N GLN A 6 -15.79 -10.40 -18.00
CA GLN A 6 -15.17 -10.69 -19.31
C GLN A 6 -14.65 -12.14 -19.44
N ILE A 7 -15.38 -13.12 -18.90
CA ILE A 7 -15.08 -14.55 -19.10
C ILE A 7 -15.50 -14.94 -20.53
N PRO A 8 -14.60 -15.50 -21.34
CA PRO A 8 -14.94 -16.00 -22.68
C PRO A 8 -15.83 -17.25 -22.56
N ASN A 9 -16.84 -17.35 -23.42
CA ASN A 9 -17.77 -18.49 -23.46
C ASN A 9 -18.37 -18.89 -22.10
N PRO A 10 -19.04 -17.97 -21.37
CA PRO A 10 -19.48 -18.17 -19.99
C PRO A 10 -20.38 -19.42 -19.82
N ASN A 11 -21.19 -19.80 -20.83
CA ASN A 11 -22.02 -20.99 -20.81
C ASN A 11 -21.24 -22.33 -20.81
N VAL A 12 -19.99 -22.30 -21.27
CA VAL A 12 -19.08 -23.44 -21.20
C VAL A 12 -18.32 -23.43 -19.89
N VAL A 13 -17.78 -22.27 -19.53
CA VAL A 13 -16.94 -22.09 -18.33
C VAL A 13 -17.70 -22.40 -17.04
N ILE A 14 -19.00 -22.08 -16.96
CA ILE A 14 -19.82 -22.34 -15.78
C ILE A 14 -19.92 -23.85 -15.42
N LYS A 15 -19.63 -24.74 -16.38
CA LYS A 15 -19.63 -26.20 -16.22
C LYS A 15 -18.25 -26.77 -15.92
N GLN A 16 -17.19 -25.93 -15.94
CA GLN A 16 -15.81 -26.36 -15.73
C GLN A 16 -15.44 -26.33 -14.25
N TYR A 17 -14.51 -27.20 -13.87
CA TYR A 17 -13.93 -27.20 -12.54
C TYR A 17 -12.79 -26.15 -12.44
N PRO A 18 -12.49 -25.62 -11.24
CA PRO A 18 -11.45 -24.59 -11.06
C PRO A 18 -10.07 -24.98 -11.60
N HIS A 19 -9.71 -26.26 -11.56
CA HIS A 19 -8.43 -26.75 -12.07
C HIS A 19 -8.32 -26.73 -13.61
N GLN A 20 -9.45 -26.61 -14.30
CA GLN A 20 -9.53 -26.50 -15.78
C GLN A 20 -9.39 -25.04 -16.24
N LEU A 21 -9.41 -24.07 -15.32
CA LEU A 21 -9.32 -22.65 -15.60
C LEU A 21 -7.88 -22.14 -15.46
N SER A 22 -7.48 -21.20 -16.33
CA SER A 22 -6.23 -20.45 -16.14
C SER A 22 -6.24 -19.61 -14.86
N GLY A 23 -5.08 -19.14 -14.39
CA GLY A 23 -4.97 -18.26 -13.22
C GLY A 23 -5.86 -17.02 -13.33
N GLY A 24 -5.78 -16.31 -14.45
CA GLY A 24 -6.59 -15.12 -14.70
C GLY A 24 -8.10 -15.42 -14.81
N MET A 25 -8.48 -16.56 -15.36
CA MET A 25 -9.89 -16.99 -15.39
C MET A 25 -10.40 -17.29 -13.99
N ARG A 26 -9.63 -18.00 -13.17
CA ARG A 26 -9.99 -18.23 -11.75
C ARG A 26 -10.19 -16.92 -11.00
N GLN A 27 -9.27 -15.96 -11.18
CA GLN A 27 -9.37 -14.64 -10.55
C GLN A 27 -10.63 -13.89 -10.96
N ARG A 28 -10.97 -13.89 -12.27
CA ARG A 28 -12.21 -13.29 -12.79
C ARG A 28 -13.46 -13.94 -12.20
N VAL A 29 -13.48 -15.26 -12.08
CA VAL A 29 -14.58 -16.00 -11.45
C VAL A 29 -14.70 -15.64 -9.96
N MET A 30 -13.59 -15.53 -9.22
CA MET A 30 -13.61 -15.09 -7.81
C MET A 30 -14.18 -13.67 -7.66
N ILE A 31 -13.78 -12.74 -8.53
CA ILE A 31 -14.36 -11.39 -8.58
C ILE A 31 -15.86 -11.43 -8.85
N ALA A 32 -16.31 -12.23 -9.83
CA ALA A 32 -17.73 -12.40 -10.13
C ALA A 32 -18.51 -12.94 -8.92
N MET A 33 -17.96 -13.92 -8.21
CA MET A 33 -18.57 -14.48 -6.99
C MET A 33 -18.68 -13.42 -5.89
N ALA A 34 -17.63 -12.63 -5.66
CA ALA A 34 -17.62 -11.57 -4.65
C ALA A 34 -18.65 -10.48 -4.96
N LEU A 35 -18.89 -10.18 -6.24
CA LEU A 35 -19.84 -9.16 -6.68
C LEU A 35 -21.29 -9.69 -6.83
N ALA A 36 -21.51 -11.01 -6.76
CA ALA A 36 -22.82 -11.61 -7.00
C ALA A 36 -23.93 -11.07 -6.07
N CYS A 37 -23.59 -10.75 -4.84
CA CYS A 37 -24.52 -10.18 -3.84
C CYS A 37 -24.61 -8.65 -3.88
N LYS A 38 -24.02 -7.98 -4.90
CA LYS A 38 -23.98 -6.51 -5.05
C LYS A 38 -23.53 -5.81 -3.75
N PRO A 39 -22.33 -6.13 -3.21
CA PRO A 39 -21.85 -5.57 -1.96
C PRO A 39 -21.61 -4.06 -2.11
N LYS A 40 -21.72 -3.32 -1.00
CA LYS A 40 -21.31 -1.90 -0.93
C LYS A 40 -19.79 -1.74 -0.81
N ILE A 41 -19.12 -2.75 -0.25
CA ILE A 41 -17.65 -2.77 -0.05
C ILE A 41 -17.13 -4.11 -0.56
N LEU A 42 -16.12 -4.06 -1.42
CA LEU A 42 -15.35 -5.21 -1.88
C LEU A 42 -13.96 -5.15 -1.26
N ILE A 43 -13.55 -6.19 -0.52
CA ILE A 43 -12.21 -6.33 0.00
C ILE A 43 -11.42 -7.23 -0.94
N ALA A 44 -10.35 -6.69 -1.53
CA ALA A 44 -9.45 -7.38 -2.44
C ALA A 44 -8.07 -7.49 -1.77
N ASP A 45 -7.79 -8.66 -1.20
CA ASP A 45 -6.53 -8.96 -0.53
C ASP A 45 -5.58 -9.63 -1.52
N GLU A 46 -4.53 -8.90 -1.90
CA GLU A 46 -3.53 -9.29 -2.90
C GLU A 46 -4.13 -9.91 -4.19
N PRO A 47 -5.07 -9.25 -4.86
CA PRO A 47 -5.87 -9.86 -5.91
C PRO A 47 -5.08 -10.16 -7.20
N THR A 48 -3.85 -9.69 -7.31
CA THR A 48 -2.97 -9.89 -8.47
C THR A 48 -1.73 -10.73 -8.16
N THR A 49 -1.58 -11.21 -6.93
CA THR A 49 -0.46 -12.06 -6.54
C THR A 49 -0.45 -13.36 -7.35
N ALA A 50 0.73 -13.78 -7.80
CA ALA A 50 0.95 -14.95 -8.65
C ALA A 50 0.32 -14.89 -10.06
N LEU A 51 -0.02 -13.71 -10.56
CA LEU A 51 -0.39 -13.48 -11.94
C LEU A 51 0.81 -12.90 -12.72
N ASP A 52 0.91 -13.23 -13.99
CA ASP A 52 1.85 -12.54 -14.86
C ASP A 52 1.44 -11.08 -15.10
N VAL A 53 2.41 -10.23 -15.48
CA VAL A 53 2.22 -8.77 -15.62
C VAL A 53 1.06 -8.41 -16.56
N THR A 54 0.89 -9.18 -17.65
CA THR A 54 -0.17 -8.92 -18.63
C THR A 54 -1.55 -9.20 -18.05
N ILE A 55 -1.70 -10.33 -17.36
CA ILE A 55 -2.96 -10.70 -16.71
C ILE A 55 -3.25 -9.77 -15.53
N GLN A 56 -2.22 -9.40 -14.75
CA GLN A 56 -2.35 -8.39 -13.68
C GLN A 56 -2.96 -7.10 -14.22
N ALA A 57 -2.41 -6.52 -15.30
CA ALA A 57 -2.94 -5.30 -15.90
C ALA A 57 -4.40 -5.44 -16.35
N GLN A 58 -4.77 -6.61 -16.92
CA GLN A 58 -6.16 -6.88 -17.30
C GLN A 58 -7.10 -6.96 -16.10
N ILE A 59 -6.68 -7.56 -14.98
CA ILE A 59 -7.49 -7.65 -13.75
C ILE A 59 -7.67 -6.26 -13.13
N LEU A 60 -6.61 -5.44 -13.08
CA LEU A 60 -6.69 -4.07 -12.55
C LEU A 60 -7.64 -3.20 -13.39
N LYS A 61 -7.54 -3.30 -14.72
CA LYS A 61 -8.47 -2.63 -15.63
C LYS A 61 -9.92 -3.06 -15.39
N LEU A 62 -10.16 -4.37 -15.27
CA LEU A 62 -11.48 -4.92 -14.96
C LEU A 62 -12.02 -4.37 -13.63
N MET A 63 -11.21 -4.34 -12.57
CA MET A 63 -11.62 -3.82 -11.27
C MET A 63 -11.94 -2.32 -11.32
N ASN A 64 -11.20 -1.53 -12.09
CA ASN A 64 -11.50 -0.12 -12.33
C ASN A 64 -12.83 0.09 -13.09
N GLU A 65 -13.13 -0.75 -14.06
CA GLU A 65 -14.42 -0.73 -14.76
C GLU A 65 -15.57 -1.11 -13.82
N LEU A 66 -15.39 -2.14 -13.02
CA LEU A 66 -16.37 -2.59 -12.04
C LEU A 66 -16.62 -1.55 -10.93
N LYS A 67 -15.58 -0.85 -10.44
CA LYS A 67 -15.70 0.28 -9.53
C LYS A 67 -16.67 1.34 -10.04
N LYS A 68 -16.60 1.66 -11.34
CA LYS A 68 -17.47 2.66 -11.98
C LYS A 68 -18.90 2.18 -12.17
N THR A 69 -19.10 0.87 -12.45
CA THR A 69 -20.41 0.33 -12.81
C THR A 69 -21.22 -0.16 -11.61
N THR A 70 -20.56 -0.65 -10.56
CA THR A 70 -21.23 -1.24 -9.39
C THR A 70 -21.45 -0.26 -8.24
N ASN A 71 -20.82 0.92 -8.28
CA ASN A 71 -20.81 1.90 -7.19
C ASN A 71 -20.38 1.33 -5.84
N ALA A 72 -19.57 0.26 -5.85
CA ALA A 72 -18.98 -0.35 -4.67
C ALA A 72 -17.65 0.32 -4.31
N ALA A 73 -17.40 0.55 -3.04
CA ALA A 73 -16.08 0.92 -2.56
C ALA A 73 -15.16 -0.31 -2.59
N ILE A 74 -13.92 -0.14 -3.03
CA ILE A 74 -12.93 -1.23 -3.06
C ILE A 74 -11.84 -0.94 -2.02
N VAL A 75 -11.68 -1.84 -1.05
CA VAL A 75 -10.52 -1.87 -0.17
C VAL A 75 -9.48 -2.79 -0.81
N PHE A 76 -8.44 -2.19 -1.37
CA PHE A 76 -7.38 -2.91 -2.09
C PHE A 76 -6.15 -3.07 -1.20
N ILE A 77 -5.76 -4.31 -0.88
CA ILE A 77 -4.60 -4.62 -0.06
C ILE A 77 -3.52 -5.19 -0.97
N THR A 78 -2.36 -4.55 -0.99
CA THR A 78 -1.22 -4.96 -1.79
C THR A 78 0.09 -4.36 -1.26
N HIS A 79 1.20 -4.98 -1.61
CA HIS A 79 2.55 -4.45 -1.40
C HIS A 79 3.12 -3.79 -2.66
N ASP A 80 2.40 -3.80 -3.78
CA ASP A 80 2.81 -3.20 -5.04
C ASP A 80 2.39 -1.73 -5.11
N LEU A 81 3.36 -0.84 -4.96
CA LEU A 81 3.14 0.61 -4.97
C LEU A 81 2.70 1.13 -6.34
N GLY A 82 3.10 0.48 -7.43
CA GLY A 82 2.66 0.82 -8.78
C GLY A 82 1.15 0.60 -8.93
N VAL A 83 0.66 -0.54 -8.42
CA VAL A 83 -0.76 -0.86 -8.39
C VAL A 83 -1.55 0.15 -7.57
N ILE A 84 -1.05 0.53 -6.38
CA ILE A 84 -1.71 1.52 -5.52
C ILE A 84 -1.82 2.86 -6.24
N ASN A 85 -0.76 3.32 -6.90
CA ASN A 85 -0.75 4.59 -7.63
C ASN A 85 -1.79 4.63 -8.77
N GLU A 86 -2.06 3.48 -9.40
CA GLU A 86 -3.04 3.36 -10.50
C GLU A 86 -4.48 3.24 -10.00
N MET A 87 -4.69 2.56 -8.85
CA MET A 87 -6.01 2.11 -8.42
C MET A 87 -6.64 2.94 -7.31
N ALA A 88 -5.83 3.50 -6.41
CA ALA A 88 -6.30 4.06 -5.15
C ALA A 88 -6.62 5.55 -5.25
N ASP A 89 -7.75 5.95 -4.65
CA ASP A 89 -8.08 7.36 -4.39
C ASP A 89 -7.39 7.80 -3.09
N ASP A 90 -7.49 6.98 -2.03
CA ASP A 90 -6.87 7.18 -0.73
C ASP A 90 -5.97 6.01 -0.36
N VAL A 91 -4.88 6.28 0.33
CA VAL A 91 -3.88 5.29 0.72
C VAL A 91 -3.67 5.30 2.23
N ALA A 92 -3.75 4.12 2.84
CA ALA A 92 -3.34 3.89 4.22
C ALA A 92 -2.07 3.03 4.23
N VAL A 93 -0.94 3.63 4.59
CA VAL A 93 0.34 2.92 4.74
C VAL A 93 0.37 2.26 6.12
N MET A 94 0.60 0.95 6.15
CA MET A 94 0.63 0.17 7.39
C MET A 94 2.03 -0.35 7.70
N TYR A 95 2.40 -0.34 8.98
CA TYR A 95 3.62 -0.93 9.50
C TYR A 95 3.37 -1.60 10.84
N CYS A 96 3.77 -2.86 11.00
CA CYS A 96 3.57 -3.65 12.23
C CYS A 96 2.14 -3.56 12.80
N GLY A 97 1.11 -3.71 11.94
CA GLY A 97 -0.30 -3.71 12.33
C GLY A 97 -0.90 -2.31 12.59
N GLN A 98 -0.15 -1.23 12.37
CA GLN A 98 -0.61 0.14 12.60
C GLN A 98 -0.62 0.95 11.31
N VAL A 99 -1.63 1.83 11.17
CA VAL A 99 -1.60 2.87 10.13
C VAL A 99 -0.59 3.92 10.55
N VAL A 100 0.47 4.06 9.77
CA VAL A 100 1.54 5.03 10.00
C VAL A 100 1.35 6.32 9.20
N GLU A 101 0.66 6.22 8.07
CA GLU A 101 0.27 7.38 7.27
C GLU A 101 -1.02 7.10 6.52
N HIS A 102 -1.88 8.11 6.39
CA HIS A 102 -3.10 8.07 5.58
C HIS A 102 -3.23 9.38 4.83
N ALA A 103 -3.38 9.31 3.51
CA ALA A 103 -3.57 10.48 2.65
C ALA A 103 -4.12 10.07 1.27
N PRO A 104 -4.62 11.03 0.47
CA PRO A 104 -4.91 10.80 -0.94
C PRO A 104 -3.68 10.26 -1.68
N SER A 105 -3.91 9.38 -2.67
CA SER A 105 -2.86 8.79 -3.50
C SER A 105 -1.95 9.87 -4.10
N SER A 106 -2.53 10.94 -4.60
CA SER A 106 -1.80 12.10 -5.15
C SER A 106 -0.84 12.75 -4.14
N VAL A 107 -1.14 12.67 -2.85
CA VAL A 107 -0.25 13.17 -1.78
C VAL A 107 0.87 12.16 -1.50
N ILE A 108 0.56 10.86 -1.40
CA ILE A 108 1.55 9.82 -1.10
C ILE A 108 2.64 9.72 -2.19
N PHE A 109 2.26 9.79 -3.48
CA PHE A 109 3.18 9.57 -4.60
C PHE A 109 3.91 10.82 -5.08
N HIS A 110 3.54 12.01 -4.63
CA HIS A 110 4.25 13.25 -4.97
C HIS A 110 5.25 13.66 -3.87
N LYS A 111 6.15 14.59 -4.18
CA LYS A 111 7.10 15.13 -3.18
C LYS A 111 6.34 15.83 -2.05
N GLN A 112 6.30 15.20 -0.89
CA GLN A 112 5.62 15.70 0.29
C GLN A 112 6.58 16.47 1.21
N LYS A 113 6.09 17.51 1.87
CA LYS A 113 6.78 18.16 2.99
C LYS A 113 6.65 17.35 4.27
N MET A 114 5.46 16.77 4.51
CA MET A 114 5.12 15.92 5.64
C MET A 114 5.04 14.47 5.22
N SER A 115 5.63 13.55 5.96
CA SER A 115 5.48 12.11 5.73
C SER A 115 5.99 11.29 6.91
N HIS A 116 5.55 10.03 6.99
CA HIS A 116 6.20 9.06 7.87
C HIS A 116 7.54 8.59 7.25
N PRO A 117 8.63 8.43 8.03
CA PRO A 117 9.92 7.95 7.50
C PRO A 117 9.86 6.61 6.79
N TYR A 118 8.94 5.72 7.18
CA TYR A 118 8.71 4.46 6.48
C TYR A 118 8.12 4.67 5.08
N THR A 119 7.12 5.55 4.94
CA THR A 119 6.55 5.92 3.63
C THR A 119 7.62 6.54 2.72
N GLU A 120 8.46 7.40 3.28
CA GLU A 120 9.61 7.98 2.56
C GLU A 120 10.56 6.89 2.05
N GLY A 121 10.90 5.91 2.92
CA GLY A 121 11.73 4.77 2.54
C GLY A 121 11.10 3.91 1.43
N LEU A 122 9.79 3.65 1.50
CA LEU A 122 9.07 2.93 0.45
C LEU A 122 9.13 3.66 -0.89
N MET A 123 8.89 4.98 -0.89
CA MET A 123 8.94 5.80 -2.12
C MET A 123 10.35 5.84 -2.73
N ASN A 124 11.40 5.85 -1.90
CA ASN A 124 12.80 5.82 -2.35
C ASN A 124 13.23 4.43 -2.87
N SER A 125 12.47 3.38 -2.53
CA SER A 125 12.72 2.01 -3.01
C SER A 125 12.06 1.71 -4.36
N ILE A 126 11.27 2.63 -4.93
CA ILE A 126 10.66 2.47 -6.26
C ILE A 126 11.69 2.85 -7.33
N PRO A 127 11.96 1.96 -8.32
CA PRO A 127 12.80 2.30 -9.45
C PRO A 127 12.21 3.48 -10.24
N ARG A 128 12.98 4.54 -10.44
CA ARG A 128 12.59 5.64 -11.32
C ARG A 128 13.14 5.39 -12.72
N LEU A 129 12.28 5.41 -13.73
CA LEU A 129 12.69 5.20 -15.12
C LEU A 129 13.57 6.34 -15.66
N ASP A 130 13.56 7.50 -15.00
CA ASP A 130 14.22 8.73 -15.47
C ASP A 130 15.59 8.98 -14.80
N ALA A 131 16.04 8.12 -13.91
CA ALA A 131 17.30 8.31 -13.16
C ALA A 131 18.40 7.38 -13.67
N GLU A 132 19.42 7.93 -14.29
CA GLU A 132 20.53 7.18 -14.92
C GLU A 132 21.42 6.38 -13.95
N SER A 133 21.25 6.43 -12.63
CA SER A 133 22.19 5.74 -11.72
C SER A 133 21.76 5.55 -10.27
N ASP A 134 20.51 5.73 -9.88
CA ASP A 134 20.20 5.61 -8.45
C ASP A 134 20.11 4.16 -8.03
N ARG A 135 21.11 3.71 -7.24
CA ARG A 135 20.98 2.50 -6.44
C ARG A 135 19.75 2.66 -5.56
N LEU A 136 18.82 1.71 -5.67
CA LEU A 136 17.68 1.62 -4.77
C LEU A 136 18.22 1.55 -3.33
N GLU A 137 17.78 2.47 -2.48
CA GLU A 137 18.13 2.45 -1.06
C GLU A 137 17.09 1.59 -0.31
N PRO A 138 17.43 0.35 0.04
CA PRO A 138 16.53 -0.47 0.84
C PRO A 138 16.40 0.14 2.25
N ILE A 139 15.22 0.00 2.84
CA ILE A 139 15.03 0.37 4.25
C ILE A 139 15.87 -0.56 5.12
N PRO A 140 16.85 -0.06 5.88
CA PRO A 140 17.77 -0.91 6.66
C PRO A 140 17.07 -1.66 7.79
N GLY A 141 17.73 -2.69 8.31
CA GLY A 141 17.28 -3.46 9.47
C GLY A 141 16.16 -4.46 9.16
N VAL A 142 15.72 -5.16 10.20
CA VAL A 142 14.71 -6.22 10.13
C VAL A 142 13.38 -5.73 10.72
N VAL A 143 12.26 -6.15 10.15
CA VAL A 143 10.93 -5.84 10.70
C VAL A 143 10.79 -6.51 12.07
N PRO A 144 10.38 -5.80 13.13
CA PRO A 144 10.17 -6.37 14.44
C PRO A 144 9.20 -7.56 14.42
N HIS A 145 9.51 -8.58 15.22
CA HIS A 145 8.62 -9.73 15.34
C HIS A 145 7.30 -9.31 16.02
N PRO A 146 6.14 -9.79 15.56
CA PRO A 146 4.84 -9.39 16.10
C PRO A 146 4.68 -9.60 17.63
N LEU A 147 5.37 -10.60 18.20
CA LEU A 147 5.37 -10.87 19.64
C LEU A 147 6.44 -10.08 20.42
N ALA A 148 7.28 -9.28 19.73
CA ALA A 148 8.37 -8.51 20.34
C ALA A 148 8.42 -7.09 19.75
N LEU A 149 7.27 -6.43 19.68
CA LEU A 149 7.17 -5.07 19.15
C LEU A 149 7.82 -4.06 20.12
N PRO A 150 8.49 -3.01 19.62
CA PRO A 150 8.97 -1.90 20.42
C PRO A 150 7.86 -1.26 21.26
N LYS A 151 8.19 -0.80 22.48
CA LYS A 151 7.23 -0.08 23.35
C LYS A 151 6.82 1.26 22.74
N GLY A 152 7.78 1.99 22.17
CA GLY A 152 7.56 3.26 21.49
C GLY A 152 7.13 3.09 20.04
N CYS A 153 7.63 3.96 19.17
CA CYS A 153 7.37 3.90 17.73
C CYS A 153 7.81 2.54 17.16
N LYS A 154 6.90 1.85 16.47
CA LYS A 154 7.18 0.52 15.92
C LYS A 154 8.27 0.54 14.84
N PHE A 155 8.45 1.69 14.19
CA PHE A 155 9.50 1.88 13.18
C PHE A 155 10.83 2.36 13.77
N ALA A 156 10.90 2.73 15.05
CA ALA A 156 12.10 3.29 15.69
C ALA A 156 13.39 2.48 15.40
N PRO A 157 13.42 1.12 15.48
CA PRO A 157 14.64 0.35 15.24
C PRO A 157 15.20 0.45 13.81
N ARG A 158 14.43 0.96 12.87
CA ARG A 158 14.79 1.09 11.44
C ARG A 158 14.79 2.54 10.96
N CYS A 159 14.45 3.47 11.86
CA CYS A 159 14.29 4.88 11.51
C CYS A 159 15.60 5.63 11.64
N LYS A 160 16.16 6.12 10.54
CA LYS A 160 17.36 6.96 10.53
C LYS A 160 17.21 8.29 11.29
N TYR A 161 15.97 8.66 11.65
CA TYR A 161 15.64 9.86 12.39
C TYR A 161 15.18 9.56 13.84
N CYS A 162 15.50 8.38 14.36
CA CYS A 162 15.06 7.94 15.67
C CYS A 162 15.66 8.81 16.79
N THR A 163 14.84 9.16 17.77
CA THR A 163 15.24 9.87 18.98
C THR A 163 14.85 9.06 20.22
N GLU A 164 15.35 9.42 21.41
CA GLU A 164 14.95 8.78 22.68
C GLU A 164 13.43 8.78 22.87
N LYS A 165 12.76 9.86 22.51
CA LYS A 165 11.30 9.94 22.55
C LYS A 165 10.63 8.84 21.72
N CYS A 166 11.18 8.55 20.54
CA CYS A 166 10.66 7.50 19.66
C CYS A 166 10.82 6.09 20.25
N LEU A 167 11.83 5.86 21.10
CA LEU A 167 12.04 4.59 21.79
C LEU A 167 11.09 4.41 22.97
N MET A 168 10.76 5.51 23.66
CA MET A 168 9.99 5.48 24.91
C MET A 168 8.48 5.62 24.69
N GLU A 169 8.05 6.36 23.68
CA GLU A 169 6.66 6.71 23.45
C GLU A 169 6.18 6.32 22.05
N GLU A 170 4.91 5.90 21.98
CA GLU A 170 4.26 5.65 20.70
C GLU A 170 3.66 6.96 20.15
N PRO A 171 4.02 7.38 18.90
CA PRO A 171 3.47 8.60 18.34
C PRO A 171 1.97 8.41 18.00
N PRO A 172 1.12 9.40 18.31
CA PRO A 172 -0.28 9.37 17.89
C PRO A 172 -0.38 9.57 16.37
N LEU A 173 -1.47 9.07 15.77
CA LEU A 173 -1.83 9.41 14.39
C LEU A 173 -2.50 10.78 14.39
N VAL A 174 -1.78 11.81 13.94
CA VAL A 174 -2.22 13.21 13.94
C VAL A 174 -2.43 13.74 12.54
N GLN A 175 -3.37 14.67 12.39
CA GLN A 175 -3.56 15.39 11.14
C GLN A 175 -2.47 16.43 10.97
N VAL A 176 -1.71 16.36 9.87
CA VAL A 176 -0.58 17.23 9.56
C VAL A 176 -0.86 18.19 8.41
N ALA A 177 -1.85 17.86 7.58
CA ALA A 177 -2.36 18.69 6.50
C ALA A 177 -3.83 18.32 6.21
N GLU A 178 -4.49 19.06 5.33
CA GLU A 178 -5.81 18.69 4.83
C GLU A 178 -5.74 17.29 4.21
N ASN A 179 -6.60 16.39 4.69
CA ASN A 179 -6.67 14.99 4.25
C ASN A 179 -5.38 14.15 4.45
N GLN A 180 -4.41 14.61 5.25
CA GLN A 180 -3.22 13.83 5.58
C GLN A 180 -3.04 13.64 7.07
N LYS A 181 -2.88 12.37 7.51
CA LYS A 181 -2.57 11.98 8.89
C LYS A 181 -1.26 11.20 8.91
N VAL A 182 -0.41 11.48 9.89
CA VAL A 182 0.90 10.84 10.06
C VAL A 182 1.11 10.44 11.50
N ARG A 183 1.61 9.23 11.74
CA ARG A 183 1.98 8.69 13.05
C ARG A 183 3.47 8.86 13.27
N CYS A 184 3.90 10.10 13.48
CA CYS A 184 5.31 10.44 13.72
C CYS A 184 5.40 11.68 14.61
N PHE A 185 6.38 11.73 15.51
CA PHE A 185 6.66 12.95 16.31
C PHE A 185 7.28 14.07 15.46
N TYR A 186 7.93 13.68 14.35
CA TYR A 186 8.65 14.59 13.45
C TYR A 186 8.22 14.33 12.00
N PRO A 187 6.97 14.66 11.63
CA PRO A 187 6.47 14.37 10.28
C PRO A 187 7.10 15.26 9.20
N GLU A 188 7.58 16.45 9.57
CA GLU A 188 8.14 17.42 8.65
C GLU A 188 9.57 17.07 8.23
N LYS A 189 9.80 16.93 6.92
CA LYS A 189 11.11 16.50 6.37
C LYS A 189 12.22 17.50 6.64
N GLU A 190 11.91 18.79 6.56
CA GLU A 190 12.87 19.86 6.83
C GLU A 190 13.35 19.80 8.28
N VAL A 191 12.46 19.59 9.23
CA VAL A 191 12.80 19.43 10.65
C VAL A 191 13.69 18.21 10.87
N ARG A 192 13.33 17.04 10.29
CA ARG A 192 14.15 15.83 10.43
C ARG A 192 15.55 15.96 9.84
N ASN A 193 15.70 16.74 8.78
CA ASN A 193 16.98 16.97 8.12
C ASN A 193 17.76 18.15 8.71
N SER A 194 17.21 18.84 9.71
CA SER A 194 17.91 19.97 10.37
C SER A 194 19.11 19.49 11.19
N ALA A 195 20.11 20.35 11.34
CA ALA A 195 21.27 20.07 12.18
C ALA A 195 20.89 19.88 13.66
N GLU A 196 19.82 20.52 14.12
CA GLU A 196 19.30 20.36 15.48
C GLU A 196 18.74 18.96 15.70
N HIS A 197 17.91 18.46 14.78
CA HIS A 197 17.36 17.12 14.88
C HIS A 197 18.46 16.04 14.78
N GLN A 198 19.45 16.22 13.91
CA GLN A 198 20.58 15.30 13.76
C GLN A 198 21.40 15.17 15.06
N LYS A 199 21.48 16.20 15.90
CA LYS A 199 22.15 16.14 17.20
C LYS A 199 21.40 15.30 18.23
N ILE A 200 20.08 15.12 18.10
CA ILE A 200 19.26 14.35 19.03
C ILE A 200 18.94 12.92 18.52
N VAL A 201 19.35 12.61 17.30
CA VAL A 201 19.24 11.24 16.75
C VAL A 201 20.18 10.31 17.49
N ILE A 202 19.66 9.17 17.91
CA ILE A 202 20.46 8.13 18.57
C ILE A 202 21.32 7.44 17.51
N ASN A 203 22.64 7.49 17.68
CA ASN A 203 23.55 6.68 16.88
C ASN A 203 23.38 5.21 17.26
N HIS A 204 22.87 4.41 16.33
CA HIS A 204 22.76 2.96 16.46
C HIS A 204 24.02 2.27 16.02
#